data_694ff4558b9e89ec863ab54273bcfbb1
#
_entry.id   694ff4558b9e89ec863ab54273bcfbb1
#
_cell.length_a   1.000
_cell.length_b   1.000
_cell.length_c   1.000
_cell.angle_alpha   90.00
_cell.angle_beta   90.00
_cell.angle_gamma   90.00
#
_symmetry.space_group_name_H-M   'P 1'
#
loop_
_entity.id
_entity.type
_entity.pdbx_description
1 polymer ?
#
loop_
_entity_poly.entity_id
_entity_poly.type
_entity_poly.pdbx_seq_one_letter_code
_entity_poly.pdbx_strand_id
1 'polypeptide(L)'
;MGSSFRAAKAAVVEGWRRVAGFPLGLLALWVATAGATLPAAAMLAASIEDHLGDSMTASAVASGVDLRWWDEFSSAARPGRSFSPTIIGGAAPVGTYAGLLDGDEPPVDILGAVMLVQLLWLFLSGGLLDRYARRRRGGARGFFGACGVFFFRFLRLGLLAGVAYAVIVGPYHGWLFETAYPWLTRETSVERTAFLWRALLYTLWLIPLLLVNVIVDYAKVRAVIEDRHSMIGALVGAVRFVRRHPAPVAVVYGLNAAVAAVVLAAYIVLAPDGRGGDWRLLAVLAIGGLYLLARQAIRLAFLAGAMTLLERSFAHADYTAPPLPVWPDSPAAEAIDNAALVATLRSSE
;
A
#
# COMPACT_ATOMS: atom_id res chain seq x y z
N MET A 1 21.50 20.74 -0.84
CA MET A 1 21.02 19.55 -0.12
C MET A 1 20.07 19.87 1.05
N GLY A 2 20.33 20.86 1.89
CA GLY A 2 19.50 21.16 3.08
C GLY A 2 18.05 21.62 2.80
N SER A 3 17.76 22.29 1.69
CA SER A 3 16.41 22.77 1.34
C SER A 3 15.51 21.62 0.88
N SER A 4 16.02 20.73 0.06
CA SER A 4 15.28 19.55 -0.44
C SER A 4 14.92 18.57 0.69
N PHE A 5 15.84 18.37 1.64
CA PHE A 5 15.58 17.52 2.82
C PHE A 5 14.51 18.14 3.72
N ARG A 6 14.57 19.44 3.98
CA ARG A 6 13.54 20.13 4.78
C ARG A 6 12.16 20.07 4.11
N ALA A 7 12.10 20.25 2.81
CA ALA A 7 10.85 20.13 2.03
C ALA A 7 10.26 18.72 2.12
N ALA A 8 11.08 17.68 1.99
CA ALA A 8 10.65 16.29 2.10
C ALA A 8 10.15 15.95 3.52
N LYS A 9 10.88 16.34 4.57
CA LYS A 9 10.45 16.16 5.97
C LYS A 9 9.10 16.85 6.24
N ALA A 10 8.94 18.08 5.75
CA ALA A 10 7.68 18.81 5.88
C ALA A 10 6.54 18.14 5.09
N ALA A 11 6.83 17.47 3.96
CA ALA A 11 5.85 16.69 3.21
C ALA A 11 5.40 15.43 3.99
N VAL A 12 6.30 14.75 4.69
CA VAL A 12 5.95 13.61 5.56
C VAL A 12 5.05 14.07 6.70
N VAL A 13 5.43 15.13 7.43
CA VAL A 13 4.62 15.65 8.54
C VAL A 13 3.23 16.07 8.08
N GLU A 14 3.13 16.78 6.97
CA GLU A 14 1.83 17.18 6.41
C GLU A 14 1.03 15.95 5.92
N GLY A 15 1.69 14.94 5.34
CA GLY A 15 1.07 13.67 4.97
C GLY A 15 0.41 12.99 6.17
N TRP A 16 1.13 12.87 7.28
CA TRP A 16 0.57 12.32 8.53
C TRP A 16 -0.57 13.17 9.10
N ARG A 17 -0.50 14.50 9.01
CA ARG A 17 -1.62 15.38 9.41
C ARG A 17 -2.86 15.14 8.57
N ARG A 18 -2.73 14.90 7.26
CA ARG A 18 -3.86 14.57 6.37
C ARG A 18 -4.50 13.24 6.76
N VAL A 19 -3.70 12.23 7.07
CA VAL A 19 -4.20 10.92 7.55
C VAL A 19 -4.93 11.08 8.88
N ALA A 20 -4.34 11.76 9.85
CA ALA A 20 -4.95 12.03 11.15
C ALA A 20 -6.21 12.92 11.05
N GLY A 21 -6.30 13.77 10.04
CA GLY A 21 -7.45 14.63 9.77
C GLY A 21 -8.69 13.90 9.23
N PHE A 22 -8.56 12.59 8.90
CA PHE A 22 -9.69 11.78 8.43
C PHE A 22 -9.72 10.38 9.05
N PRO A 23 -9.93 10.28 10.38
CA PRO A 23 -9.92 8.99 11.09
C PRO A 23 -11.04 8.05 10.62
N LEU A 24 -12.21 8.58 10.23
CA LEU A 24 -13.31 7.75 9.70
C LEU A 24 -12.93 7.02 8.40
N GLY A 25 -12.12 7.63 7.53
CA GLY A 25 -11.64 6.97 6.32
C GLY A 25 -10.65 5.85 6.63
N LEU A 26 -9.79 6.06 7.63
CA LEU A 26 -8.87 5.03 8.11
C LEU A 26 -9.64 3.86 8.75
N LEU A 27 -10.64 4.16 9.59
CA LEU A 27 -11.49 3.15 10.21
C LEU A 27 -12.30 2.36 9.16
N ALA A 28 -12.88 3.04 8.17
CA ALA A 28 -13.60 2.37 7.08
C ALA A 28 -12.70 1.42 6.29
N LEU A 29 -11.46 1.83 6.01
CA LEU A 29 -10.47 0.98 5.35
C LEU A 29 -10.08 -0.22 6.22
N TRP A 30 -9.93 -0.02 7.53
CA TRP A 30 -9.64 -1.08 8.49
C TRP A 30 -10.79 -2.10 8.53
N VAL A 31 -12.05 -1.65 8.71
CA VAL A 31 -13.24 -2.51 8.72
C VAL A 31 -13.39 -3.27 7.40
N ALA A 32 -13.21 -2.59 6.27
CA ALA A 32 -13.28 -3.23 4.95
C ALA A 32 -12.22 -4.32 4.77
N THR A 33 -10.98 -4.06 5.21
CA THR A 33 -9.89 -5.04 5.14
C THR A 33 -10.14 -6.21 6.07
N ALA A 34 -10.51 -5.96 7.33
CA ALA A 34 -10.83 -7.00 8.30
C ALA A 34 -12.01 -7.87 7.81
N GLY A 35 -13.09 -7.23 7.34
CA GLY A 35 -14.26 -7.95 6.81
C GLY A 35 -13.94 -8.81 5.60
N ALA A 36 -13.06 -8.33 4.70
CA ALA A 36 -12.67 -9.10 3.51
C ALA A 36 -11.78 -10.32 3.84
N THR A 37 -11.06 -10.29 4.97
CA THR A 37 -10.18 -11.41 5.39
C THR A 37 -10.89 -12.41 6.30
N LEU A 38 -12.02 -12.04 6.92
CA LEU A 38 -12.78 -12.92 7.83
C LEU A 38 -13.19 -14.27 7.21
N PRO A 39 -13.70 -14.35 5.96
CA PRO A 39 -14.06 -15.64 5.37
C PRO A 39 -12.87 -16.61 5.26
N ALA A 40 -11.70 -16.09 4.84
CA ALA A 40 -10.48 -16.90 4.75
C ALA A 40 -10.01 -17.37 6.13
N ALA A 41 -10.07 -16.50 7.13
CA ALA A 41 -9.75 -16.86 8.51
C ALA A 41 -10.71 -17.91 9.08
N ALA A 42 -12.02 -17.80 8.80
CA ALA A 42 -13.02 -18.78 9.21
C ALA A 42 -12.82 -20.15 8.53
N MET A 43 -12.48 -20.15 7.23
CA MET A 43 -12.14 -21.38 6.49
C MET A 43 -10.91 -22.07 7.06
N LEU A 44 -9.87 -21.29 7.43
CA LEU A 44 -8.69 -21.85 8.08
C LEU A 44 -9.02 -22.44 9.44
N ALA A 45 -9.75 -21.70 10.28
CA ALA A 45 -10.16 -22.17 11.60
C ALA A 45 -10.94 -23.49 11.51
N ALA A 46 -11.93 -23.55 10.62
CA ALA A 46 -12.68 -24.78 10.38
C ALA A 46 -11.80 -25.95 9.89
N SER A 47 -10.84 -25.68 9.00
CA SER A 47 -9.92 -26.73 8.51
C SER A 47 -9.01 -27.27 9.62
N ILE A 48 -8.55 -26.41 10.53
CA ILE A 48 -7.73 -26.80 11.67
C ILE A 48 -8.59 -27.61 12.67
N GLU A 49 -9.80 -27.15 12.95
CA GLU A 49 -10.74 -27.80 13.85
C GLU A 49 -11.14 -29.19 13.33
N ASP A 50 -11.46 -29.33 12.05
CA ASP A 50 -11.78 -30.61 11.40
C ASP A 50 -10.59 -31.60 11.47
N HIS A 51 -9.35 -31.11 11.33
CA HIS A 51 -8.16 -31.97 11.36
C HIS A 51 -7.74 -32.34 12.77
N LEU A 52 -7.88 -31.43 13.73
CA LEU A 52 -7.58 -31.71 15.13
C LEU A 52 -8.62 -32.69 15.72
N GLY A 53 -9.91 -32.49 15.43
CA GLY A 53 -11.00 -33.29 15.96
C GLY A 53 -10.84 -33.52 17.46
N ASP A 54 -11.03 -34.79 17.89
CA ASP A 54 -10.82 -35.25 19.26
C ASP A 54 -9.35 -35.71 19.51
N SER A 55 -8.39 -35.28 18.72
CA SER A 55 -6.99 -35.69 18.79
C SER A 55 -6.33 -35.26 20.12
N MET A 56 -5.58 -36.19 20.72
CA MET A 56 -4.77 -35.91 21.89
C MET A 56 -3.69 -34.85 21.65
N THR A 57 -3.34 -34.60 20.39
CA THR A 57 -2.38 -33.56 20.00
C THR A 57 -2.95 -32.13 20.04
N ALA A 58 -4.29 -31.99 20.16
CA ALA A 58 -4.94 -30.69 20.24
C ALA A 58 -4.41 -29.81 21.38
N SER A 59 -4.11 -30.39 22.54
CA SER A 59 -3.52 -29.67 23.67
C SER A 59 -2.06 -29.22 23.41
N ALA A 60 -1.28 -30.04 22.70
CA ALA A 60 0.09 -29.72 22.32
C ALA A 60 0.12 -28.60 21.26
N VAL A 61 -0.75 -28.68 20.24
CA VAL A 61 -0.91 -27.65 19.21
C VAL A 61 -1.40 -26.32 19.81
N ALA A 62 -2.36 -26.36 20.74
CA ALA A 62 -2.81 -25.18 21.47
C ALA A 62 -1.73 -24.54 22.33
N SER A 63 -0.75 -25.30 22.80
CA SER A 63 0.39 -24.81 23.58
C SER A 63 1.52 -24.21 22.76
N GLY A 64 1.54 -24.39 21.46
CA GLY A 64 2.55 -23.87 20.54
C GLY A 64 2.45 -24.48 19.16
N VAL A 65 3.29 -24.04 18.23
CA VAL A 65 3.37 -24.64 16.90
C VAL A 65 4.05 -25.99 17.00
N ASP A 66 3.33 -27.06 16.76
CA ASP A 66 3.89 -28.42 16.57
C ASP A 66 4.15 -28.62 15.08
N LEU A 67 5.44 -28.62 14.68
CA LEU A 67 5.83 -28.75 13.28
C LEU A 67 5.46 -30.12 12.70
N ARG A 68 5.44 -31.21 13.51
CA ARG A 68 5.05 -32.54 13.03
C ARG A 68 3.57 -32.60 12.69
N TRP A 69 2.74 -32.06 13.59
CA TRP A 69 1.31 -31.93 13.31
C TRP A 69 1.06 -31.03 12.10
N TRP A 70 1.83 -29.95 11.97
CA TRP A 70 1.68 -29.03 10.85
C TRP A 70 2.04 -29.68 9.52
N ASP A 71 3.10 -30.48 9.46
CA ASP A 71 3.47 -31.23 8.27
C ASP A 71 2.40 -32.25 7.88
N GLU A 72 1.81 -32.94 8.86
CA GLU A 72 0.68 -33.83 8.66
C GLU A 72 -0.57 -33.09 8.15
N PHE A 73 -0.94 -32.00 8.81
CA PHE A 73 -2.04 -31.12 8.39
C PHE A 73 -1.84 -30.62 6.96
N SER A 74 -0.67 -30.10 6.63
CA SER A 74 -0.38 -29.56 5.31
C SER A 74 -0.38 -30.63 4.23
N SER A 75 0.03 -31.85 4.54
CA SER A 75 0.00 -33.00 3.60
C SER A 75 -1.41 -33.56 3.40
N ALA A 76 -2.26 -33.53 4.44
CA ALA A 76 -3.63 -34.01 4.41
C ALA A 76 -4.63 -32.94 3.90
N ALA A 77 -4.28 -31.67 4.01
CA ALA A 77 -5.14 -30.57 3.56
C ALA A 77 -5.38 -30.64 2.05
N ARG A 78 -6.62 -30.33 1.64
CA ARG A 78 -6.92 -30.20 0.20
C ARG A 78 -6.06 -29.11 -0.42
N PRO A 79 -5.70 -29.22 -1.72
CA PRO A 79 -4.98 -28.15 -2.40
C PRO A 79 -5.66 -26.80 -2.16
N GLY A 80 -4.90 -25.83 -1.67
CA GLY A 80 -5.40 -24.50 -1.33
C GLY A 80 -5.86 -24.29 0.12
N ARG A 81 -5.94 -25.35 0.96
CA ARG A 81 -6.28 -25.25 2.38
C ARG A 81 -5.11 -25.46 3.34
N SER A 82 -3.93 -25.70 2.80
CA SER A 82 -2.71 -25.76 3.59
C SER A 82 -2.10 -24.35 3.72
N PHE A 83 -1.80 -23.97 4.96
CA PHE A 83 -1.13 -22.71 5.26
C PHE A 83 0.23 -23.00 5.87
N SER A 84 1.22 -22.19 5.57
CA SER A 84 2.50 -22.28 6.27
C SER A 84 2.33 -21.87 7.74
N PRO A 85 2.96 -22.56 8.72
CA PRO A 85 2.92 -22.17 10.13
C PRO A 85 3.43 -20.75 10.36
N THR A 86 4.25 -20.24 9.45
CA THR A 86 4.77 -18.86 9.49
C THR A 86 3.71 -17.78 9.26
N ILE A 87 2.51 -18.15 8.81
CA ILE A 87 1.39 -17.20 8.63
C ILE A 87 0.61 -16.98 9.93
N ILE A 88 0.84 -17.79 10.95
CA ILE A 88 0.10 -17.76 12.23
C ILE A 88 0.96 -17.13 13.33
N GLY A 89 0.32 -16.35 14.20
CA GLY A 89 0.95 -15.75 15.36
C GLY A 89 1.66 -14.42 15.08
N GLY A 90 2.40 -13.93 16.07
CA GLY A 90 3.09 -12.64 16.01
C GLY A 90 4.17 -12.54 14.94
N ALA A 91 4.77 -13.67 14.56
CA ALA A 91 5.77 -13.74 13.49
C ALA A 91 5.18 -13.80 12.07
N ALA A 92 3.86 -13.94 11.92
CA ALA A 92 3.19 -14.07 10.62
C ALA A 92 3.60 -13.01 9.56
N PRO A 93 3.71 -11.71 9.90
CA PRO A 93 4.18 -10.73 8.93
C PRO A 93 5.59 -11.01 8.41
N VAL A 94 6.49 -11.47 9.29
CA VAL A 94 7.88 -11.79 8.93
C VAL A 94 7.92 -13.04 8.06
N GLY A 95 7.16 -14.08 8.44
CA GLY A 95 7.03 -15.31 7.66
C GLY A 95 6.49 -15.06 6.24
N THR A 96 5.49 -14.18 6.11
CA THR A 96 4.97 -13.79 4.79
C THR A 96 6.04 -13.12 3.92
N TYR A 97 6.87 -12.25 4.50
CA TYR A 97 7.99 -11.64 3.77
C TYR A 97 9.08 -12.65 3.45
N ALA A 98 9.37 -13.58 4.35
CA ALA A 98 10.35 -14.65 4.12
C ALA A 98 9.90 -15.56 2.96
N GLY A 99 8.65 -16.04 2.96
CA GLY A 99 8.10 -16.82 1.86
C GLY A 99 8.16 -16.10 0.51
N LEU A 100 7.87 -14.77 0.50
CA LEU A 100 8.02 -13.98 -0.71
C LEU A 100 9.49 -13.90 -1.19
N LEU A 101 10.46 -13.83 -0.27
CA LEU A 101 11.89 -13.83 -0.59
C LEU A 101 12.36 -15.20 -1.11
N ASP A 102 11.81 -16.28 -0.60
CA ASP A 102 12.14 -17.64 -1.01
C ASP A 102 11.40 -18.06 -2.30
N GLY A 103 10.47 -17.24 -2.78
CA GLY A 103 9.70 -17.50 -4.00
C GLY A 103 8.55 -18.49 -3.80
N ASP A 104 8.11 -18.68 -2.55
CA ASP A 104 6.99 -19.57 -2.22
C ASP A 104 5.71 -19.12 -2.90
N GLU A 105 4.98 -20.07 -3.48
CA GLU A 105 3.67 -19.80 -4.05
C GLU A 105 2.63 -19.60 -2.94
N PRO A 106 1.88 -18.47 -2.96
CA PRO A 106 0.85 -18.25 -1.97
C PRO A 106 -0.30 -19.26 -2.16
N PRO A 107 -0.88 -19.80 -1.07
CA PRO A 107 -2.03 -20.70 -1.15
C PRO A 107 -3.20 -20.06 -1.90
N VAL A 108 -3.87 -20.83 -2.76
CA VAL A 108 -4.94 -20.33 -3.66
C VAL A 108 -6.08 -19.66 -2.89
N ASP A 109 -6.43 -20.19 -1.70
CA ASP A 109 -7.51 -19.63 -0.87
C ASP A 109 -7.17 -18.25 -0.31
N ILE A 110 -5.89 -18.00 -0.01
CA ILE A 110 -5.41 -16.67 0.39
C ILE A 110 -5.44 -15.71 -0.78
N LEU A 111 -5.17 -16.16 -2.01
CA LEU A 111 -5.21 -15.31 -3.19
C LEU A 111 -6.56 -14.64 -3.37
N GLY A 112 -7.67 -15.33 -3.14
CA GLY A 112 -9.01 -14.76 -3.22
C GLY A 112 -9.20 -13.60 -2.23
N ALA A 113 -8.79 -13.78 -0.97
CA ALA A 113 -8.85 -12.75 0.06
C ALA A 113 -7.91 -11.57 -0.28
N VAL A 114 -6.69 -11.84 -0.75
CA VAL A 114 -5.73 -10.81 -1.17
C VAL A 114 -6.29 -10.00 -2.34
N MET A 115 -6.86 -10.65 -3.35
CA MET A 115 -7.48 -9.98 -4.49
C MET A 115 -8.65 -9.11 -4.06
N LEU A 116 -9.52 -9.58 -3.17
CA LEU A 116 -10.63 -8.80 -2.64
C LEU A 116 -10.14 -7.57 -1.86
N VAL A 117 -9.16 -7.75 -0.96
CA VAL A 117 -8.54 -6.63 -0.23
C VAL A 117 -7.91 -5.63 -1.20
N GLN A 118 -7.25 -6.10 -2.25
CA GLN A 118 -6.63 -5.23 -3.24
C GLN A 118 -7.67 -4.45 -4.06
N LEU A 119 -8.78 -5.07 -4.45
CA LEU A 119 -9.89 -4.39 -5.13
C LEU A 119 -10.54 -3.33 -4.23
N LEU A 120 -10.79 -3.66 -2.96
CA LEU A 120 -11.29 -2.71 -1.96
C LEU A 120 -10.30 -1.54 -1.76
N TRP A 121 -9.00 -1.85 -1.72
CA TRP A 121 -7.97 -0.80 -1.64
C TRP A 121 -7.99 0.11 -2.87
N LEU A 122 -8.08 -0.43 -4.07
CA LEU A 122 -8.17 0.36 -5.31
C LEU A 122 -9.41 1.25 -5.31
N PHE A 123 -10.55 0.72 -4.86
CA PHE A 123 -11.79 1.47 -4.76
C PHE A 123 -11.70 2.61 -3.73
N LEU A 124 -11.37 2.29 -2.48
CA LEU A 124 -11.35 3.25 -1.38
C LEU A 124 -10.23 4.30 -1.51
N SER A 125 -9.09 3.93 -2.10
CA SER A 125 -7.98 4.86 -2.30
C SER A 125 -8.35 6.04 -3.19
N GLY A 126 -9.27 5.88 -4.13
CA GLY A 126 -9.80 6.97 -4.97
C GLY A 126 -10.45 8.09 -4.14
N GLY A 127 -11.38 7.71 -3.28
CA GLY A 127 -12.06 8.67 -2.39
C GLY A 127 -11.14 9.28 -1.33
N LEU A 128 -10.20 8.48 -0.79
CA LEU A 128 -9.21 8.96 0.18
C LEU A 128 -8.27 10.00 -0.45
N LEU A 129 -7.73 9.71 -1.64
CA LEU A 129 -6.85 10.64 -2.35
C LEU A 129 -7.58 11.91 -2.80
N ASP A 130 -8.82 11.79 -3.31
CA ASP A 130 -9.63 12.95 -3.67
C ASP A 130 -9.89 13.87 -2.45
N ARG A 131 -10.18 13.26 -1.30
CA ARG A 131 -10.37 14.02 -0.06
C ARG A 131 -9.08 14.70 0.40
N TYR A 132 -7.93 14.05 0.29
CA TYR A 132 -6.64 14.65 0.64
C TYR A 132 -6.25 15.79 -0.31
N ALA A 133 -6.56 15.66 -1.60
CA ALA A 133 -6.29 16.69 -2.61
C ALA A 133 -7.17 17.92 -2.43
N ARG A 134 -8.49 17.71 -2.30
CA ARG A 134 -9.46 18.82 -2.29
C ARG A 134 -9.65 19.46 -0.93
N ARG A 135 -9.16 18.83 0.18
CA ARG A 135 -9.31 19.30 1.56
C ARG A 135 -10.77 19.65 1.97
N ARG A 136 -11.77 19.15 1.21
CA ARG A 136 -13.19 19.42 1.45
C ARG A 136 -13.78 18.39 2.41
N ARG A 137 -14.62 18.87 3.34
CA ARG A 137 -15.45 17.99 4.18
C ARG A 137 -16.68 17.57 3.38
N GLY A 138 -16.51 16.61 2.45
CA GLY A 138 -17.62 15.99 1.73
C GLY A 138 -18.32 14.95 2.60
N GLY A 139 -19.63 14.76 2.41
CA GLY A 139 -20.38 13.66 3.00
C GLY A 139 -20.03 12.31 2.36
N ALA A 140 -20.60 11.20 2.89
CA ALA A 140 -20.38 9.85 2.40
C ALA A 140 -20.67 9.70 0.89
N ARG A 141 -21.74 10.35 0.38
CA ARG A 141 -22.08 10.32 -1.04
C ARG A 141 -20.94 10.86 -1.93
N GLY A 142 -20.33 11.98 -1.55
CA GLY A 142 -19.21 12.56 -2.29
C GLY A 142 -17.97 11.67 -2.23
N PHE A 143 -17.70 11.06 -1.08
CA PHE A 143 -16.59 10.11 -0.92
C PHE A 143 -16.74 8.89 -1.83
N PHE A 144 -17.88 8.20 -1.77
CA PHE A 144 -18.12 7.02 -2.61
C PHE A 144 -18.26 7.36 -4.10
N GLY A 145 -18.77 8.56 -4.42
CA GLY A 145 -18.76 9.08 -5.79
C GLY A 145 -17.33 9.20 -6.34
N ALA A 146 -16.39 9.75 -5.57
CA ALA A 146 -14.98 9.82 -5.94
C ALA A 146 -14.35 8.43 -6.03
N CYS A 147 -14.67 7.50 -5.10
CA CYS A 147 -14.25 6.10 -5.21
C CYS A 147 -14.62 5.50 -6.57
N GLY A 148 -15.87 5.68 -7.02
CA GLY A 148 -16.35 5.15 -8.30
C GLY A 148 -15.65 5.79 -9.50
N VAL A 149 -15.47 7.11 -9.50
CA VAL A 149 -14.80 7.85 -10.58
C VAL A 149 -13.36 7.37 -10.81
N PHE A 150 -12.62 7.14 -9.73
CA PHE A 150 -11.21 6.73 -9.83
C PHE A 150 -11.01 5.21 -9.90
N PHE A 151 -12.01 4.39 -9.58
CA PHE A 151 -11.88 2.93 -9.51
C PHE A 151 -11.32 2.31 -10.79
N PHE A 152 -11.96 2.56 -11.93
CA PHE A 152 -11.51 1.97 -13.21
C PHE A 152 -10.16 2.53 -13.67
N ARG A 153 -9.84 3.77 -13.32
CA ARG A 153 -8.52 4.35 -13.59
C ARG A 153 -7.44 3.61 -12.78
N PHE A 154 -7.68 3.42 -11.49
CA PHE A 154 -6.76 2.70 -10.61
C PHE A 154 -6.70 1.20 -10.89
N LEU A 155 -7.79 0.61 -11.36
CA LEU A 155 -7.80 -0.79 -11.81
C LEU A 155 -6.88 -0.99 -13.01
N ARG A 156 -6.94 -0.13 -14.02
CA ARG A 156 -6.00 -0.17 -15.16
C ARG A 156 -4.55 0.02 -14.72
N LEU A 157 -4.31 0.96 -13.81
CA LEU A 157 -2.97 1.16 -13.24
C LEU A 157 -2.52 -0.05 -12.43
N GLY A 158 -3.42 -0.66 -11.66
CA GLY A 158 -3.18 -1.89 -10.90
C GLY A 158 -2.84 -3.08 -11.80
N LEU A 159 -3.51 -3.23 -12.94
CA LEU A 159 -3.18 -4.27 -13.94
C LEU A 159 -1.78 -4.06 -14.53
N LEU A 160 -1.43 -2.84 -14.90
CA LEU A 160 -0.08 -2.52 -15.38
C LEU A 160 0.99 -2.78 -14.31
N ALA A 161 0.72 -2.41 -13.07
CA ALA A 161 1.58 -2.72 -11.93
C ALA A 161 1.67 -4.22 -11.68
N GLY A 162 0.54 -4.94 -11.78
CA GLY A 162 0.48 -6.40 -11.64
C GLY A 162 1.38 -7.12 -12.62
N VAL A 163 1.40 -6.70 -13.89
CA VAL A 163 2.33 -7.25 -14.90
C VAL A 163 3.78 -6.98 -14.50
N ALA A 164 4.10 -5.76 -14.05
CA ALA A 164 5.47 -5.44 -13.61
C ALA A 164 5.89 -6.28 -12.39
N TYR A 165 4.98 -6.44 -11.40
CA TYR A 165 5.26 -7.31 -10.25
C TYR A 165 5.40 -8.78 -10.65
N ALA A 166 4.55 -9.29 -11.55
CA ALA A 166 4.65 -10.67 -12.03
C ALA A 166 6.01 -10.95 -12.70
N VAL A 167 6.52 -9.99 -13.47
CA VAL A 167 7.86 -10.11 -14.08
C VAL A 167 8.97 -10.07 -13.03
N ILE A 168 8.85 -9.22 -12.01
CA ILE A 168 9.89 -9.07 -10.98
C ILE A 168 9.90 -10.26 -10.01
N VAL A 169 8.72 -10.73 -9.60
CA VAL A 169 8.60 -11.84 -8.63
C VAL A 169 8.81 -13.20 -9.30
N GLY A 170 8.38 -13.38 -10.55
CA GLY A 170 8.56 -14.61 -11.30
C GLY A 170 9.92 -14.66 -12.02
N PRO A 171 9.99 -14.33 -13.33
CA PRO A 171 11.19 -14.56 -14.15
C PRO A 171 12.45 -13.87 -13.63
N TYR A 172 12.35 -12.65 -13.08
CA TYR A 172 13.53 -11.95 -12.59
C TYR A 172 14.06 -12.54 -11.28
N HIS A 173 13.17 -12.93 -10.36
CA HIS A 173 13.55 -13.65 -9.15
C HIS A 173 14.19 -15.01 -9.48
N GLY A 174 13.52 -15.82 -10.32
CA GLY A 174 14.06 -17.12 -10.75
C GLY A 174 15.44 -16.98 -11.41
N TRP A 175 15.62 -16.00 -12.31
CA TRP A 175 16.94 -15.76 -12.91
C TRP A 175 18.01 -15.42 -11.87
N LEU A 176 17.71 -14.59 -10.87
CA LEU A 176 18.66 -14.21 -9.83
C LEU A 176 19.05 -15.41 -8.95
N PHE A 177 18.08 -16.20 -8.48
CA PHE A 177 18.30 -17.21 -7.44
C PHE A 177 18.51 -18.62 -7.99
N GLU A 178 17.97 -18.94 -9.15
CA GLU A 178 18.15 -20.27 -9.78
C GLU A 178 19.31 -20.30 -10.78
N THR A 179 19.69 -19.14 -11.36
CA THR A 179 20.75 -19.07 -12.37
C THR A 179 21.98 -18.32 -11.87
N ALA A 180 21.81 -17.05 -11.48
CA ALA A 180 22.93 -16.19 -11.12
C ALA A 180 23.59 -16.59 -9.79
N TYR A 181 22.80 -16.94 -8.76
CA TYR A 181 23.33 -17.34 -7.46
C TYR A 181 24.16 -18.61 -7.52
N PRO A 182 23.74 -19.75 -8.13
CA PRO A 182 24.56 -20.93 -8.28
C PRO A 182 25.83 -20.68 -9.09
N TRP A 183 25.74 -19.84 -10.13
CA TRP A 183 26.91 -19.48 -10.93
C TRP A 183 27.95 -18.69 -10.11
N LEU A 184 27.52 -17.72 -9.29
CA LEU A 184 28.40 -16.90 -8.45
C LEU A 184 29.04 -17.70 -7.31
N THR A 185 28.37 -18.77 -6.84
CA THR A 185 28.78 -19.53 -5.66
C THR A 185 29.46 -20.88 -6.00
N ARG A 186 29.50 -21.25 -7.28
CA ARG A 186 30.01 -22.58 -7.70
C ARG A 186 31.42 -22.91 -7.22
N GLU A 187 32.29 -21.91 -7.05
CA GLU A 187 33.68 -22.07 -6.59
C GLU A 187 33.89 -21.59 -5.15
N THR A 188 32.81 -21.22 -4.49
CA THR A 188 32.85 -20.62 -3.16
C THR A 188 32.69 -21.71 -2.10
N SER A 189 33.75 -22.00 -1.37
CA SER A 189 33.71 -22.91 -0.22
C SER A 189 33.41 -22.23 1.12
N VAL A 190 33.38 -20.88 1.13
CA VAL A 190 33.19 -20.07 2.34
C VAL A 190 31.74 -19.62 2.43
N GLU A 191 31.00 -20.14 3.42
CA GLU A 191 29.55 -19.78 3.65
C GLU A 191 29.31 -18.30 3.76
N ARG A 192 30.20 -17.57 4.43
CA ARG A 192 30.07 -16.09 4.56
C ARG A 192 30.04 -15.40 3.20
N THR A 193 30.84 -15.85 2.25
CA THR A 193 30.89 -15.28 0.90
C THR A 193 29.61 -15.61 0.13
N ALA A 194 29.12 -16.84 0.25
CA ALA A 194 27.84 -17.26 -0.34
C ALA A 194 26.67 -16.45 0.24
N PHE A 195 26.65 -16.20 1.55
CA PHE A 195 25.66 -15.36 2.20
C PHE A 195 25.70 -13.90 1.69
N LEU A 196 26.88 -13.32 1.53
CA LEU A 196 27.02 -11.95 1.00
C LEU A 196 26.51 -11.84 -0.43
N TRP A 197 26.76 -12.83 -1.28
CA TRP A 197 26.20 -12.89 -2.64
C TRP A 197 24.66 -12.95 -2.59
N ARG A 198 24.11 -13.80 -1.73
CA ARG A 198 22.65 -13.91 -1.55
C ARG A 198 22.04 -12.61 -1.09
N ALA A 199 22.62 -11.94 -0.09
CA ALA A 199 22.19 -10.65 0.40
C ALA A 199 22.24 -9.54 -0.68
N LEU A 200 23.29 -9.55 -1.51
CA LEU A 200 23.42 -8.63 -2.65
C LEU A 200 22.30 -8.87 -3.68
N LEU A 201 22.02 -10.11 -4.02
CA LEU A 201 20.97 -10.46 -4.97
C LEU A 201 19.57 -10.09 -4.46
N TYR A 202 19.28 -10.30 -3.15
CA TYR A 202 18.05 -9.80 -2.56
C TYR A 202 17.94 -8.28 -2.62
N THR A 203 19.04 -7.57 -2.38
CA THR A 203 19.06 -6.09 -2.53
C THR A 203 18.77 -5.70 -3.98
N LEU A 204 19.37 -6.39 -4.95
CA LEU A 204 19.17 -6.14 -6.37
C LEU A 204 17.73 -6.43 -6.83
N TRP A 205 17.09 -7.45 -6.25
CA TRP A 205 15.70 -7.78 -6.49
C TRP A 205 14.72 -6.77 -5.84
N LEU A 206 15.05 -6.26 -4.65
CA LEU A 206 14.21 -5.31 -3.92
C LEU A 206 14.12 -3.94 -4.61
N ILE A 207 15.19 -3.50 -5.28
CA ILE A 207 15.24 -2.19 -5.96
C ILE A 207 14.10 -2.00 -6.97
N PRO A 208 13.89 -2.88 -7.97
CA PRO A 208 12.80 -2.72 -8.93
C PRO A 208 11.42 -2.82 -8.28
N LEU A 209 11.23 -3.64 -7.24
CA LEU A 209 9.99 -3.70 -6.48
C LEU A 209 9.66 -2.34 -5.83
N LEU A 210 10.62 -1.73 -5.17
CA LEU A 210 10.47 -0.41 -4.55
C LEU A 210 10.20 0.67 -5.62
N LEU A 211 10.91 0.63 -6.74
CA LEU A 211 10.73 1.59 -7.83
C LEU A 211 9.33 1.50 -8.44
N VAL A 212 8.82 0.29 -8.70
CA VAL A 212 7.46 0.10 -9.21
C VAL A 212 6.44 0.64 -8.21
N ASN A 213 6.60 0.32 -6.92
CA ASN A 213 5.70 0.82 -5.87
C ASN A 213 5.67 2.35 -5.82
N VAL A 214 6.85 2.99 -5.80
CA VAL A 214 6.97 4.46 -5.81
C VAL A 214 6.31 5.06 -7.05
N ILE A 215 6.62 4.54 -8.25
CA ILE A 215 6.06 5.05 -9.51
C ILE A 215 4.55 4.92 -9.54
N VAL A 216 4.00 3.79 -9.11
CA VAL A 216 2.55 3.54 -9.06
C VAL A 216 1.85 4.48 -8.08
N ASP A 217 2.44 4.73 -6.91
CA ASP A 217 1.88 5.67 -5.94
C ASP A 217 1.86 7.09 -6.49
N TYR A 218 2.95 7.57 -7.09
CA TYR A 218 2.98 8.89 -7.76
C TYR A 218 2.02 8.96 -8.95
N ALA A 219 1.82 7.86 -9.69
CA ALA A 219 0.86 7.81 -10.79
C ALA A 219 -0.58 7.95 -10.28
N LYS A 220 -0.95 7.28 -9.15
CA LYS A 220 -2.25 7.46 -8.49
C LYS A 220 -2.46 8.90 -8.04
N VAL A 221 -1.47 9.47 -7.37
CA VAL A 221 -1.51 10.85 -6.89
C VAL A 221 -1.70 11.83 -8.06
N ARG A 222 -0.95 11.67 -9.15
CA ARG A 222 -1.10 12.50 -10.36
C ARG A 222 -2.46 12.35 -11.02
N ALA A 223 -2.97 11.12 -11.08
CA ALA A 223 -4.30 10.85 -11.65
C ALA A 223 -5.40 11.65 -10.92
N VAL A 224 -5.25 11.82 -9.60
CA VAL A 224 -6.23 12.58 -8.79
C VAL A 224 -6.00 14.09 -8.88
N ILE A 225 -4.76 14.57 -8.73
CA ILE A 225 -4.45 16.01 -8.71
C ILE A 225 -4.70 16.65 -10.09
N GLU A 226 -4.26 15.98 -11.16
CA GLU A 226 -4.34 16.48 -12.53
C GLU A 226 -5.60 16.00 -13.26
N ASP A 227 -6.49 15.26 -12.57
CA ASP A 227 -7.69 14.59 -13.14
C ASP A 227 -7.40 13.83 -14.46
N ARG A 228 -6.27 13.11 -14.50
CA ARG A 228 -5.85 12.41 -15.72
C ARG A 228 -6.68 11.17 -15.97
N HIS A 229 -7.18 11.02 -17.19
CA HIS A 229 -7.89 9.83 -17.66
C HIS A 229 -6.93 8.76 -18.19
N SER A 230 -5.79 9.17 -18.75
CA SER A 230 -4.76 8.25 -19.26
C SER A 230 -3.80 7.81 -18.15
N MET A 231 -3.85 6.53 -17.79
CA MET A 231 -2.96 5.96 -16.77
C MET A 231 -1.53 5.78 -17.27
N ILE A 232 -1.33 5.55 -18.57
CA ILE A 232 0.01 5.52 -19.18
C ILE A 232 0.65 6.93 -19.08
N GLY A 233 -0.12 7.98 -19.38
CA GLY A 233 0.35 9.35 -19.21
C GLY A 233 0.67 9.70 -17.75
N ALA A 234 -0.11 9.18 -16.80
CA ALA A 234 0.17 9.33 -15.38
C ALA A 234 1.46 8.61 -14.96
N LEU A 235 1.69 7.37 -15.45
CA LEU A 235 2.92 6.60 -15.21
C LEU A 235 4.15 7.32 -15.79
N VAL A 236 4.12 7.72 -17.04
CA VAL A 236 5.23 8.47 -17.68
C VAL A 236 5.54 9.75 -16.90
N GLY A 237 4.49 10.47 -16.49
CA GLY A 237 4.64 11.66 -15.65
C GLY A 237 5.25 11.36 -14.29
N ALA A 238 4.85 10.24 -13.65
CA ALA A 238 5.41 9.80 -12.37
C ALA A 238 6.90 9.43 -12.50
N VAL A 239 7.27 8.66 -13.52
CA VAL A 239 8.67 8.31 -13.81
C VAL A 239 9.51 9.58 -14.01
N ARG A 240 9.02 10.54 -14.80
CA ARG A 240 9.71 11.81 -15.04
C ARG A 240 9.88 12.61 -13.75
N PHE A 241 8.87 12.62 -12.89
CA PHE A 241 8.93 13.30 -11.59
C PHE A 241 9.96 12.66 -10.66
N VAL A 242 9.89 11.33 -10.47
CA VAL A 242 10.83 10.58 -9.62
C VAL A 242 12.27 10.76 -10.09
N ARG A 243 12.51 10.69 -11.40
CA ARG A 243 13.85 10.94 -11.98
C ARG A 243 14.37 12.35 -11.78
N ARG A 244 13.50 13.36 -11.74
CA ARG A 244 13.89 14.76 -11.51
C ARG A 244 14.10 15.09 -10.04
N HIS A 245 13.42 14.36 -9.12
CA HIS A 245 13.43 14.63 -7.70
C HIS A 245 13.78 13.37 -6.87
N PRO A 246 14.89 12.63 -7.18
CA PRO A 246 15.16 11.35 -6.55
C PRO A 246 15.39 11.48 -5.04
N ALA A 247 16.17 12.49 -4.60
CA ALA A 247 16.48 12.65 -3.18
C ALA A 247 15.25 13.01 -2.31
N PRO A 248 14.38 13.98 -2.64
CA PRO A 248 13.15 14.23 -1.90
C PRO A 248 12.22 13.02 -1.85
N VAL A 249 12.07 12.29 -2.97
CA VAL A 249 11.27 11.07 -3.04
C VAL A 249 11.84 10.01 -2.10
N ALA A 250 13.14 9.74 -2.17
CA ALA A 250 13.81 8.77 -1.30
C ALA A 250 13.65 9.11 0.19
N VAL A 251 13.72 10.38 0.57
CA VAL A 251 13.51 10.82 1.95
C VAL A 251 12.07 10.58 2.40
N VAL A 252 11.06 10.92 1.58
CA VAL A 252 9.65 10.68 1.93
C VAL A 252 9.39 9.20 2.14
N TYR A 253 9.86 8.35 1.23
CA TYR A 253 9.68 6.91 1.34
C TYR A 253 10.53 6.30 2.45
N GLY A 254 11.77 6.71 2.61
CA GLY A 254 12.65 6.22 3.67
C GLY A 254 12.13 6.52 5.08
N LEU A 255 11.63 7.74 5.32
CA LEU A 255 11.07 8.09 6.64
C LEU A 255 9.80 7.29 6.95
N ASN A 256 8.88 7.13 5.98
CA ASN A 256 7.68 6.31 6.19
C ASN A 256 8.03 4.81 6.33
N ALA A 257 9.02 4.31 5.58
CA ALA A 257 9.53 2.95 5.73
C ALA A 257 10.15 2.70 7.11
N ALA A 258 10.89 3.70 7.66
CA ALA A 258 11.41 3.63 9.02
C ALA A 258 10.28 3.53 10.05
N VAL A 259 9.20 4.32 9.90
CA VAL A 259 8.01 4.20 10.75
C VAL A 259 7.38 2.81 10.61
N ALA A 260 7.27 2.28 9.39
CA ALA A 260 6.74 0.93 9.15
C ALA A 260 7.59 -0.15 9.85
N ALA A 261 8.92 -0.04 9.77
CA ALA A 261 9.84 -0.96 10.44
C ALA A 261 9.70 -0.91 11.97
N VAL A 262 9.57 0.30 12.56
CA VAL A 262 9.34 0.46 14.01
C VAL A 262 8.00 -0.15 14.43
N VAL A 263 6.93 0.08 13.66
CA VAL A 263 5.60 -0.50 13.96
C VAL A 263 5.62 -2.02 13.84
N LEU A 264 6.31 -2.57 12.84
CA LEU A 264 6.47 -4.01 12.69
C LEU A 264 7.27 -4.62 13.85
N ALA A 265 8.40 -4.00 14.22
CA ALA A 265 9.22 -4.44 15.35
C ALA A 265 8.42 -4.39 16.66
N ALA A 266 7.69 -3.31 16.90
CA ALA A 266 6.82 -3.19 18.08
C ALA A 266 5.74 -4.28 18.10
N TYR A 267 5.12 -4.58 16.94
CA TYR A 267 4.15 -5.66 16.85
C TYR A 267 4.76 -7.02 17.18
N ILE A 268 5.93 -7.36 16.64
CA ILE A 268 6.61 -8.64 16.91
C ILE A 268 6.92 -8.79 18.40
N VAL A 269 7.35 -7.72 19.06
CA VAL A 269 7.68 -7.73 20.50
C VAL A 269 6.44 -7.80 21.39
N LEU A 270 5.36 -7.11 20.99
CA LEU A 270 4.13 -6.99 21.79
C LEU A 270 3.09 -8.06 21.50
N ALA A 271 3.19 -8.75 20.35
CA ALA A 271 2.22 -9.78 20.00
C ALA A 271 2.29 -10.93 21.00
N PRO A 272 1.22 -11.16 21.80
CA PRO A 272 1.24 -12.22 22.80
C PRO A 272 1.21 -13.58 22.10
N ASP A 273 1.88 -14.55 22.69
CA ASP A 273 1.73 -15.96 22.36
C ASP A 273 0.28 -16.34 22.59
N GLY A 274 -0.45 -16.83 21.63
CA GLY A 274 -1.87 -17.19 21.73
C GLY A 274 -2.21 -18.26 22.81
N ARG A 275 -1.27 -18.52 23.74
CA ARG A 275 -1.36 -19.50 24.82
C ARG A 275 -2.09 -18.92 26.03
N GLY A 276 -3.21 -19.49 26.42
CA GLY A 276 -3.91 -19.16 27.67
C GLY A 276 -5.32 -18.62 27.49
N GLY A 277 -5.97 -18.24 28.60
CA GLY A 277 -7.39 -17.94 28.67
C GLY A 277 -7.89 -16.75 27.82
N ASP A 278 -9.19 -16.54 27.89
CA ASP A 278 -9.97 -15.62 27.02
C ASP A 278 -9.43 -14.20 26.92
N TRP A 279 -8.83 -13.65 27.98
CA TRP A 279 -8.26 -12.30 27.96
C TRP A 279 -7.04 -12.18 27.02
N ARG A 280 -6.26 -13.27 26.86
CA ARG A 280 -5.10 -13.28 25.94
C ARG A 280 -5.57 -13.30 24.48
N LEU A 281 -6.63 -14.01 24.19
CA LEU A 281 -7.26 -13.97 22.86
C LEU A 281 -7.72 -12.54 22.54
N LEU A 282 -8.38 -11.86 23.48
CA LEU A 282 -8.77 -10.46 23.30
C LEU A 282 -7.54 -9.56 23.09
N ALA A 283 -6.45 -9.79 23.81
CA ALA A 283 -5.21 -9.04 23.64
C ALA A 283 -4.59 -9.27 22.26
N VAL A 284 -4.56 -10.51 21.76
CA VAL A 284 -4.10 -10.85 20.38
C VAL A 284 -4.93 -10.11 19.34
N LEU A 285 -6.26 -10.16 19.46
CA LEU A 285 -7.17 -9.47 18.54
C LEU A 285 -6.99 -7.95 18.60
N ALA A 286 -6.84 -7.37 19.80
CA ALA A 286 -6.64 -5.93 19.96
C ALA A 286 -5.29 -5.46 19.38
N ILE A 287 -4.19 -6.16 19.69
CA ILE A 287 -2.85 -5.81 19.20
C ILE A 287 -2.76 -6.05 17.69
N GLY A 288 -3.30 -7.16 17.18
CA GLY A 288 -3.38 -7.44 15.75
C GLY A 288 -4.23 -6.41 15.00
N GLY A 289 -5.38 -6.04 15.57
CA GLY A 289 -6.25 -4.99 15.03
C GLY A 289 -5.56 -3.61 15.01
N LEU A 290 -4.83 -3.26 16.06
CA LEU A 290 -4.05 -2.02 16.13
C LEU A 290 -2.90 -2.02 15.12
N TYR A 291 -2.19 -3.14 14.96
CA TYR A 291 -1.17 -3.30 13.94
C TYR A 291 -1.74 -3.11 12.53
N LEU A 292 -2.87 -3.73 12.22
CA LEU A 292 -3.56 -3.57 10.94
C LEU A 292 -3.93 -2.10 10.69
N LEU A 293 -4.47 -1.42 11.71
CA LEU A 293 -4.81 0.00 11.64
C LEU A 293 -3.57 0.87 11.37
N ALA A 294 -2.49 0.63 12.12
CA ALA A 294 -1.22 1.34 11.94
C ALA A 294 -0.63 1.12 10.54
N ARG A 295 -0.66 -0.13 10.04
CA ARG A 295 -0.22 -0.47 8.69
C ARG A 295 -1.01 0.28 7.62
N GLN A 296 -2.34 0.40 7.77
CA GLN A 296 -3.17 1.17 6.85
C GLN A 296 -2.87 2.67 6.93
N ALA A 297 -2.67 3.21 8.13
CA ALA A 297 -2.27 4.60 8.32
C ALA A 297 -0.93 4.92 7.64
N ILE A 298 0.06 4.05 7.77
CA ILE A 298 1.37 4.19 7.10
C ILE A 298 1.20 4.15 5.58
N ARG A 299 0.42 3.23 5.06
CA ARG A 299 0.14 3.12 3.62
C ARG A 299 -0.49 4.40 3.06
N LEU A 300 -1.42 5.00 3.80
CA LEU A 300 -2.00 6.29 3.47
C LEU A 300 -0.99 7.43 3.61
N ALA A 301 -0.09 7.38 4.59
CA ALA A 301 0.95 8.39 4.78
C ALA A 301 1.97 8.43 3.64
N PHE A 302 2.30 7.29 3.01
CA PHE A 302 3.09 7.25 1.78
C PHE A 302 2.41 8.05 0.67
N LEU A 303 1.13 7.79 0.41
CA LEU A 303 0.35 8.48 -0.63
C LEU A 303 0.16 9.97 -0.32
N ALA A 304 -0.17 10.31 0.93
CA ALA A 304 -0.37 11.70 1.35
C ALA A 304 0.95 12.50 1.34
N GLY A 305 2.06 11.88 1.72
CA GLY A 305 3.40 12.47 1.63
C GLY A 305 3.83 12.70 0.17
N ALA A 306 3.61 11.71 -0.70
CA ALA A 306 3.86 11.82 -2.13
C ALA A 306 3.01 12.95 -2.76
N MET A 307 1.73 13.05 -2.38
CA MET A 307 0.82 14.10 -2.80
C MET A 307 1.34 15.49 -2.39
N THR A 308 1.71 15.66 -1.13
CA THR A 308 2.22 16.93 -0.62
C THR A 308 3.52 17.36 -1.31
N LEU A 309 4.41 16.40 -1.60
CA LEU A 309 5.65 16.68 -2.31
C LEU A 309 5.37 17.13 -3.76
N LEU A 310 4.42 16.48 -4.42
CA LEU A 310 4.02 16.82 -5.79
C LEU A 310 3.35 18.19 -5.85
N GLU A 311 2.39 18.49 -4.96
CA GLU A 311 1.72 19.80 -4.86
C GLU A 311 2.73 20.94 -4.68
N ARG A 312 3.73 20.75 -3.83
CA ARG A 312 4.80 21.76 -3.61
C ARG A 312 5.64 22.02 -4.85
N SER A 313 5.86 20.99 -5.67
CA SER A 313 6.60 21.16 -6.92
C SER A 313 5.81 21.96 -7.95
N PHE A 314 4.48 21.80 -7.98
CA PHE A 314 3.60 22.60 -8.84
C PHE A 314 3.49 24.05 -8.36
N ALA A 315 3.27 24.27 -7.06
CA ALA A 315 3.25 25.61 -6.50
C ALA A 315 4.52 26.41 -6.78
N HIS A 316 5.68 25.72 -6.78
CA HIS A 316 6.95 26.36 -7.15
C HIS A 316 7.03 26.67 -8.66
N ALA A 317 6.49 25.79 -9.51
CA ALA A 317 6.44 26.01 -10.95
C ALA A 317 5.50 27.17 -11.31
N ASP A 318 4.36 27.27 -10.66
CA ASP A 318 3.40 28.39 -10.86
C ASP A 318 3.99 29.74 -10.44
N TYR A 319 4.79 29.76 -9.36
CA TYR A 319 5.49 30.97 -8.92
C TYR A 319 6.56 31.43 -9.92
N THR A 320 7.20 30.51 -10.62
CA THR A 320 8.22 30.80 -11.61
C THR A 320 7.69 30.95 -13.03
N ALA A 321 6.42 30.59 -13.28
CA ALA A 321 5.76 30.77 -14.56
C ALA A 321 5.44 32.25 -14.80
N PRO A 322 5.61 32.77 -16.03
CA PRO A 322 5.09 34.09 -16.37
C PRO A 322 3.59 34.12 -16.08
N PRO A 323 3.04 35.25 -15.63
CA PRO A 323 1.61 35.37 -15.36
C PRO A 323 0.84 34.93 -16.60
N LEU A 324 -0.20 34.10 -16.39
CA LEU A 324 -1.09 33.70 -17.47
C LEU A 324 -1.56 34.96 -18.20
N PRO A 325 -1.52 35.00 -19.55
CA PRO A 325 -2.03 36.12 -20.28
C PRO A 325 -3.50 36.33 -19.88
N VAL A 326 -3.79 37.47 -19.29
CA VAL A 326 -5.17 37.88 -19.04
C VAL A 326 -5.74 38.16 -20.42
N TRP A 327 -6.53 37.24 -20.93
CA TRP A 327 -7.29 37.49 -22.14
C TRP A 327 -8.26 38.63 -21.82
N PRO A 328 -8.29 39.67 -22.63
CA PRO A 328 -9.34 40.69 -22.47
C PRO A 328 -10.70 39.98 -22.52
N ASP A 329 -11.61 40.38 -21.64
CA ASP A 329 -12.96 39.86 -21.61
C ASP A 329 -13.52 39.86 -23.03
N SER A 330 -14.13 38.73 -23.42
CA SER A 330 -14.65 38.64 -24.79
C SER A 330 -15.63 39.74 -25.02
N PRO A 331 -15.68 40.35 -26.22
CA PRO A 331 -16.68 41.40 -26.53
C PRO A 331 -18.12 40.99 -26.21
N ALA A 332 -18.39 39.69 -26.17
CA ALA A 332 -19.68 39.11 -25.77
C ALA A 332 -19.88 39.16 -24.25
N ALA A 333 -18.87 38.99 -23.41
CA ALA A 333 -18.96 39.13 -21.96
C ALA A 333 -19.20 40.61 -21.55
N GLU A 334 -18.43 41.51 -22.16
CA GLU A 334 -18.66 42.96 -21.98
C GLU A 334 -20.05 43.40 -22.41
N ALA A 335 -20.59 42.87 -23.52
CA ALA A 335 -21.92 43.15 -23.97
C ALA A 335 -23.01 42.65 -23.01
N ILE A 336 -22.79 41.49 -22.35
CA ILE A 336 -23.70 40.91 -21.37
C ILE A 336 -23.68 41.76 -20.08
N ASP A 337 -22.52 42.15 -19.59
CA ASP A 337 -22.39 43.01 -18.39
C ASP A 337 -22.98 44.40 -18.61
N ASN A 338 -22.75 45.00 -19.78
CA ASN A 338 -23.35 46.29 -20.14
C ASN A 338 -24.89 46.16 -20.29
N ALA A 339 -25.41 45.08 -20.84
CA ALA A 339 -26.87 44.85 -20.94
C ALA A 339 -27.49 44.67 -19.55
N ALA A 340 -26.83 43.99 -18.61
CA ALA A 340 -27.28 43.85 -17.23
C ALA A 340 -27.28 45.19 -16.48
N LEU A 341 -26.26 46.03 -16.69
CA LEU A 341 -26.17 47.38 -16.12
C LEU A 341 -27.28 48.29 -16.64
N VAL A 342 -27.56 48.27 -17.94
CA VAL A 342 -28.65 49.06 -18.56
C VAL A 342 -30.01 48.57 -18.07
N ALA A 343 -30.21 47.29 -17.86
CA ALA A 343 -31.45 46.71 -17.31
C ALA A 343 -31.71 47.17 -15.86
N THR A 344 -30.66 47.21 -15.02
CA THR A 344 -30.76 47.70 -13.63
C THR A 344 -31.04 49.19 -13.56
N LEU A 345 -30.48 49.99 -14.44
CA LEU A 345 -30.76 51.45 -14.50
C LEU A 345 -32.20 51.75 -14.95
N ARG A 346 -32.76 50.96 -15.87
CA ARG A 346 -34.18 51.11 -16.30
C ARG A 346 -35.21 50.66 -15.26
N SER A 347 -34.83 49.79 -14.33
CA SER A 347 -35.73 49.36 -13.25
C SER A 347 -35.74 50.30 -12.05
N SER A 348 -34.88 51.31 -12.03
CA SER A 348 -34.78 52.34 -10.98
C SER A 348 -35.45 53.67 -11.36
N GLU A 349 -36.00 53.81 -12.56
CA GLU A 349 -36.90 54.89 -13.00
C GLU A 349 -38.38 54.43 -12.92
#